data_6c75d5bde70899cebd9c2741c62d08b5
#
_entry.id   6c75d5bde70899cebd9c2741c62d08b5
#
_cell.length_a   1.000
_cell.length_b   1.000
_cell.length_c   1.000
_cell.angle_alpha   90.00
_cell.angle_beta   90.00
_cell.angle_gamma   90.00
#
_symmetry.space_group_name_H-M   'P 1'
#
loop_
_entity.id
_entity.type
_entity.pdbx_description
1 polymer ?
#
loop_
_entity_poly.entity_id
_entity_poly.type
_entity_poly.pdbx_seq_one_letter_code
_entity_poly.pdbx_strand_id
1 'polypeptide(L)'
;MKIDRIDAWICHFPLPAPFSPSWVPGLASQNNSAVVYRVRTDEGLDGYAGWIAFADEARGPVNLMRAFLTGRDPTKPQEIRPLLETAVRVLGQRVWFVESAIYDLAAKAAGLPLYRYLGGARDRVPAYASFGELRKPRQRADDVIAAIERGFKAIKLRPRHPTMREDVEEVRTVREAAGEDLVIAADANQGWRVDTFA
;
A
#
# COMPACT_ATOMS: atom_id res chain seq x y z
N MET A 1 6.26 24.30 17.89
CA MET A 1 5.98 23.70 16.56
C MET A 1 4.49 23.50 16.42
N LYS A 2 3.92 24.02 15.33
CA LYS A 2 2.49 23.90 15.02
C LYS A 2 2.30 23.57 13.54
N ILE A 3 1.28 22.80 13.22
CA ILE A 3 0.89 22.56 11.83
C ILE A 3 0.44 23.86 11.20
N ASP A 4 1.13 24.27 10.15
CA ASP A 4 0.86 25.48 9.38
C ASP A 4 0.10 25.16 8.08
N ARG A 5 0.50 24.08 7.41
CA ARG A 5 -0.01 23.74 6.09
C ARG A 5 -0.14 22.24 5.84
N ILE A 6 -1.18 21.86 5.11
CA ILE A 6 -1.35 20.51 4.58
C ILE A 6 -1.55 20.62 3.08
N ASP A 7 -0.74 19.90 2.32
CA ASP A 7 -0.81 19.82 0.86
C ASP A 7 -1.05 18.40 0.39
N ALA A 8 -1.62 18.27 -0.80
CA ALA A 8 -1.72 17.00 -1.51
C ALA A 8 -1.40 17.20 -2.99
N TRP A 9 -0.62 16.29 -3.54
CA TRP A 9 -0.29 16.22 -4.97
C TRP A 9 -0.70 14.87 -5.50
N ILE A 10 -1.33 14.87 -6.67
CA ILE A 10 -1.58 13.65 -7.43
C ILE A 10 -0.42 13.50 -8.41
N CYS A 11 0.31 12.40 -8.28
CA CYS A 11 1.45 12.07 -9.11
C CYS A 11 1.07 10.94 -10.06
N HIS A 12 1.31 11.10 -11.35
CA HIS A 12 1.09 10.08 -12.37
C HIS A 12 2.42 9.55 -12.87
N PHE A 13 2.56 8.23 -12.84
CA PHE A 13 3.76 7.53 -13.29
C PHE A 13 3.38 6.62 -14.46
N PRO A 14 3.96 6.82 -15.66
CA PRO A 14 3.74 5.88 -16.75
C PRO A 14 4.31 4.50 -16.38
N LEU A 15 3.56 3.45 -16.67
CA LEU A 15 4.04 2.08 -16.50
C LEU A 15 4.83 1.64 -17.74
N PRO A 16 5.89 0.84 -17.58
CA PRO A 16 6.65 0.29 -18.73
C PRO A 16 5.79 -0.57 -19.67
N ALA A 17 4.76 -1.20 -19.12
CA ALA A 17 3.73 -1.94 -19.83
C ALA A 17 2.40 -1.80 -19.09
N PRO A 18 1.24 -1.96 -19.78
CA PRO A 18 -0.05 -1.94 -19.13
C PRO A 18 -0.13 -2.99 -18.01
N PHE A 19 -0.66 -2.61 -16.86
CA PHE A 19 -0.88 -3.50 -15.72
C PHE A 19 -2.36 -3.87 -15.61
N SER A 20 -2.66 -5.16 -15.66
CA SER A 20 -4.02 -5.71 -15.55
C SER A 20 -4.14 -6.54 -14.28
N PRO A 21 -4.61 -5.94 -13.16
CA PRO A 21 -4.71 -6.64 -11.88
C PRO A 21 -5.73 -7.77 -11.93
N SER A 22 -5.37 -8.94 -11.46
CA SER A 22 -6.27 -10.12 -11.45
C SER A 22 -7.53 -9.90 -10.62
N TRP A 23 -7.49 -9.02 -9.62
CA TRP A 23 -8.61 -8.72 -8.72
C TRP A 23 -9.59 -7.65 -9.26
N VAL A 24 -9.27 -7.02 -10.40
CA VAL A 24 -10.19 -6.09 -11.10
C VAL A 24 -10.23 -6.49 -12.57
N PRO A 25 -10.98 -7.55 -12.92
CA PRO A 25 -11.08 -8.01 -14.29
C PRO A 25 -11.56 -6.90 -15.24
N GLY A 26 -10.89 -6.79 -16.40
CA GLY A 26 -11.23 -5.81 -17.42
C GLY A 26 -10.59 -4.43 -17.22
N LEU A 27 -9.91 -4.17 -16.11
CA LEU A 27 -9.12 -2.96 -15.92
C LEU A 27 -7.70 -3.18 -16.43
N ALA A 28 -7.22 -2.32 -17.33
CA ALA A 28 -5.82 -2.23 -17.71
C ALA A 28 -5.34 -0.80 -17.50
N SER A 29 -4.40 -0.60 -16.58
CA SER A 29 -3.84 0.70 -16.26
C SER A 29 -2.53 0.92 -17.01
N GLN A 30 -2.42 2.01 -17.76
CA GLN A 30 -1.17 2.44 -18.39
C GLN A 30 -0.32 3.34 -17.49
N ASN A 31 -0.96 3.90 -16.46
CA ASN A 31 -0.32 4.76 -15.48
C ASN A 31 -0.61 4.23 -14.08
N ASN A 32 0.38 4.35 -13.19
CA ASN A 32 0.14 4.27 -11.77
C ASN A 32 -0.02 5.69 -11.22
N SER A 33 -1.04 5.91 -10.40
CA SER A 33 -1.30 7.21 -9.79
C SER A 33 -1.20 7.09 -8.28
N ALA A 34 -0.48 8.02 -7.68
CA ALA A 34 -0.35 8.11 -6.23
C ALA A 34 -0.68 9.53 -5.77
N VAL A 35 -1.29 9.65 -4.61
CA VAL A 35 -1.37 10.92 -3.91
C VAL A 35 -0.27 10.99 -2.86
N VAL A 36 0.44 12.11 -2.82
CA VAL A 36 1.43 12.43 -1.79
C VAL A 36 0.85 13.53 -0.92
N TYR A 37 0.81 13.29 0.38
CA TYR A 37 0.40 14.26 1.39
C TYR A 37 1.62 14.81 2.11
N ARG A 38 1.62 16.12 2.36
CA ARG A 38 2.61 16.78 3.20
C ARG A 38 1.89 17.54 4.32
N VAL A 39 2.34 17.34 5.53
CA VAL A 39 2.00 18.16 6.70
C VAL A 39 3.24 18.98 7.04
N ARG A 40 3.15 20.31 6.94
CA ARG A 40 4.24 21.25 7.22
C ARG A 40 3.98 21.97 8.53
N THR A 41 5.05 22.29 9.25
CA THR A 41 5.01 23.12 10.47
C THR A 41 5.49 24.54 10.23
N ASP A 42 5.16 25.44 11.15
CA ASP A 42 5.65 26.81 11.23
C ASP A 42 7.19 26.90 11.43
N GLU A 43 7.83 25.82 11.86
CA GLU A 43 9.29 25.70 11.99
C GLU A 43 9.96 25.09 10.74
N GLY A 44 9.19 24.79 9.69
CA GLY A 44 9.71 24.30 8.42
C GLY A 44 9.94 22.78 8.36
N LEU A 45 9.56 22.03 9.39
CA LEU A 45 9.65 20.58 9.38
C LEU A 45 8.44 20.00 8.62
N ASP A 46 8.69 19.03 7.76
CA ASP A 46 7.67 18.38 6.92
C ASP A 46 7.53 16.87 7.26
N GLY A 47 6.27 16.41 7.37
CA GLY A 47 5.91 14.99 7.40
C GLY A 47 5.20 14.58 6.12
N TYR A 48 5.46 13.38 5.66
CA TYR A 48 4.93 12.86 4.39
C TYR A 48 4.21 11.53 4.54
N ALA A 49 3.19 11.34 3.73
CA ALA A 49 2.54 10.06 3.50
C ALA A 49 2.10 9.94 2.04
N GLY A 50 1.84 8.71 1.60
CA GLY A 50 1.37 8.47 0.24
C GLY A 50 0.34 7.35 0.17
N TRP A 51 -0.48 7.38 -0.87
CA TRP A 51 -1.45 6.35 -1.17
C TRP A 51 -1.75 6.27 -2.66
N ILE A 52 -2.39 5.18 -3.08
CA ILE A 52 -2.90 5.05 -4.45
C ILE A 52 -3.98 6.11 -4.67
N ALA A 53 -3.86 6.88 -5.75
CA ALA A 53 -4.87 7.85 -6.14
C ALA A 53 -5.90 7.20 -7.06
N PHE A 54 -7.16 7.26 -6.65
CA PHE A 54 -8.29 7.01 -7.51
C PHE A 54 -8.92 8.37 -7.85
N ALA A 55 -8.44 9.03 -8.92
CA ALA A 55 -8.89 10.34 -9.37
C ALA A 55 -8.61 11.53 -8.42
N ASP A 56 -9.20 12.68 -8.71
CA ASP A 56 -9.01 13.96 -8.01
C ASP A 56 -9.63 14.03 -6.60
N GLU A 57 -10.22 12.96 -6.12
CA GLU A 57 -10.95 12.88 -4.85
C GLU A 57 -10.06 13.16 -3.61
N ALA A 58 -8.75 13.05 -3.75
CA ALA A 58 -7.80 13.29 -2.65
C ALA A 58 -7.80 14.74 -2.14
N ARG A 59 -8.25 15.71 -2.91
CA ARG A 59 -8.19 17.13 -2.56
C ARG A 59 -9.26 17.58 -1.56
N GLY A 60 -10.47 17.05 -1.67
CA GLY A 60 -11.57 17.37 -0.78
C GLY A 60 -11.28 17.07 0.70
N PRO A 61 -10.87 15.85 1.04
CA PRO A 61 -10.45 15.49 2.38
C PRO A 61 -9.35 16.37 2.95
N VAL A 62 -8.36 16.80 2.14
CA VAL A 62 -7.25 17.66 2.59
C VAL A 62 -7.76 19.04 3.03
N ASN A 63 -8.67 19.64 2.29
CA ASN A 63 -9.23 20.96 2.64
C ASN A 63 -9.96 20.92 3.99
N LEU A 64 -10.70 19.83 4.25
CA LEU A 64 -11.36 19.65 5.54
C LEU A 64 -10.34 19.39 6.65
N MET A 65 -9.30 18.59 6.39
CA MET A 65 -8.26 18.31 7.38
C MET A 65 -7.52 19.58 7.82
N ARG A 66 -7.34 20.56 6.95
CA ARG A 66 -6.76 21.85 7.32
C ARG A 66 -7.53 22.51 8.46
N ALA A 67 -8.87 22.53 8.40
CA ALA A 67 -9.69 23.13 9.44
C ALA A 67 -9.53 22.47 10.81
N PHE A 68 -9.29 21.15 10.85
CA PHE A 68 -9.12 20.41 12.10
C PHE A 68 -7.71 20.48 12.67
N LEU A 69 -6.70 20.58 11.80
CA LEU A 69 -5.31 20.32 12.16
C LEU A 69 -4.41 21.56 12.20
N THR A 70 -4.74 22.64 11.48
CA THR A 70 -3.94 23.87 11.51
C THR A 70 -3.85 24.42 12.93
N GLY A 71 -2.64 24.79 13.36
CA GLY A 71 -2.36 25.30 14.71
C GLY A 71 -2.18 24.20 15.78
N ARG A 72 -2.38 22.92 15.45
CA ARG A 72 -2.14 21.80 16.38
C ARG A 72 -0.64 21.45 16.45
N ASP A 73 -0.25 20.92 17.58
CA ASP A 73 1.13 20.43 17.80
C ASP A 73 1.28 19.00 17.27
N PRO A 74 2.01 18.77 16.17
CA PRO A 74 2.17 17.46 15.58
C PRO A 74 3.09 16.52 16.40
N THR A 75 3.83 17.03 17.39
CA THR A 75 4.65 16.18 18.27
C THR A 75 3.82 15.38 19.26
N LYS A 76 2.51 15.68 19.33
CA LYS A 76 1.54 15.01 20.18
C LYS A 76 0.45 14.29 19.36
N PRO A 77 0.79 13.27 18.59
CA PRO A 77 -0.17 12.62 17.68
C PRO A 77 -1.38 12.04 18.39
N GLN A 78 -1.25 11.66 19.66
CA GLN A 78 -2.36 11.15 20.47
C GLN A 78 -3.42 12.21 20.78
N GLU A 79 -3.05 13.49 20.88
CA GLU A 79 -4.00 14.59 21.06
C GLU A 79 -4.72 14.93 19.74
N ILE A 80 -4.10 14.62 18.60
CA ILE A 80 -4.66 14.83 17.25
C ILE A 80 -5.65 13.73 16.87
N ARG A 81 -5.43 12.51 17.32
CA ARG A 81 -6.24 11.34 16.93
C ARG A 81 -7.76 11.53 17.10
N PRO A 82 -8.30 12.06 18.20
CA PRO A 82 -9.75 12.28 18.34
C PRO A 82 -10.31 13.25 17.29
N LEU A 83 -9.49 14.21 16.83
CA LEU A 83 -9.88 15.13 15.75
C LEU A 83 -9.99 14.41 14.42
N LEU A 84 -9.03 13.51 14.12
CA LEU A 84 -9.05 12.68 12.92
C LEU A 84 -10.24 11.72 12.93
N GLU A 85 -10.57 11.12 14.06
CA GLU A 85 -11.75 10.27 14.24
C GLU A 85 -13.05 11.04 13.99
N THR A 86 -13.10 12.30 14.42
CA THR A 86 -14.23 13.19 14.12
C THR A 86 -14.33 13.49 12.64
N ALA A 87 -13.21 13.78 12.00
CA ALA A 87 -13.14 14.00 10.55
C ALA A 87 -13.60 12.77 9.76
N VAL A 88 -13.22 11.56 10.19
CA VAL A 88 -13.71 10.30 9.59
C VAL A 88 -15.24 10.23 9.62
N ARG A 89 -15.86 10.57 10.75
CA ARG A 89 -17.33 10.57 10.87
C ARG A 89 -18.00 11.58 9.95
N VAL A 90 -17.40 12.75 9.79
CA VAL A 90 -17.94 13.82 8.93
C VAL A 90 -17.76 13.50 7.45
N LEU A 91 -16.62 12.97 7.07
CA LEU A 91 -16.28 12.67 5.67
C LEU A 91 -16.83 11.31 5.19
N GLY A 92 -17.16 10.41 6.10
CA GLY A 92 -17.46 9.02 5.78
C GLY A 92 -16.25 8.25 5.20
N GLN A 93 -15.04 8.81 5.28
CA GLN A 93 -13.82 8.23 4.72
C GLN A 93 -12.70 8.20 5.76
N ARG A 94 -11.84 7.20 5.67
CA ARG A 94 -10.66 7.11 6.53
C ARG A 94 -9.61 8.14 6.11
N VAL A 95 -9.00 8.81 7.09
CA VAL A 95 -7.96 9.84 6.88
C VAL A 95 -6.59 9.42 7.43
N TRP A 96 -6.35 8.12 7.54
CA TRP A 96 -5.11 7.54 8.06
C TRP A 96 -3.84 8.02 7.35
N PHE A 97 -3.94 8.44 6.10
CA PHE A 97 -2.83 9.01 5.35
C PHE A 97 -2.33 10.32 5.98
N VAL A 98 -3.20 11.19 6.48
CA VAL A 98 -2.79 12.40 7.20
C VAL A 98 -2.20 12.05 8.56
N GLU A 99 -2.80 11.08 9.27
CA GLU A 99 -2.25 10.54 10.52
C GLU A 99 -0.83 9.99 10.32
N SER A 100 -0.58 9.23 9.24
CA SER A 100 0.75 8.73 8.90
C SER A 100 1.77 9.86 8.68
N ALA A 101 1.38 10.94 7.99
CA ALA A 101 2.24 12.11 7.81
C ALA A 101 2.54 12.84 9.13
N ILE A 102 1.58 12.88 10.06
CA ILE A 102 1.79 13.44 11.41
C ILE A 102 2.78 12.59 12.21
N TYR A 103 2.66 11.25 12.15
CA TYR A 103 3.62 10.36 12.82
C TYR A 103 5.02 10.45 12.20
N ASP A 104 5.13 10.58 10.87
CA ASP A 104 6.43 10.83 10.20
C ASP A 104 7.07 12.13 10.71
N LEU A 105 6.27 13.19 10.84
CA LEU A 105 6.71 14.48 11.35
C LEU A 105 7.12 14.40 12.82
N ALA A 106 6.32 13.73 13.66
CA ALA A 106 6.61 13.54 15.08
C ALA A 106 7.91 12.76 15.30
N ALA A 107 8.14 11.72 14.51
CA ALA A 107 9.38 10.94 14.53
C ALA A 107 10.59 11.79 14.14
N LYS A 108 10.48 12.60 13.07
CA LYS A 108 11.52 13.54 12.63
C LYS A 108 11.82 14.59 13.70
N ALA A 109 10.79 15.15 14.33
CA ALA A 109 10.96 16.09 15.44
C ALA A 109 11.69 15.48 16.64
N ALA A 110 11.49 14.19 16.89
CA ALA A 110 12.20 13.43 17.92
C ALA A 110 13.60 12.97 17.49
N GLY A 111 14.04 13.22 16.24
CA GLY A 111 15.31 12.73 15.70
C GLY A 111 15.37 11.22 15.52
N LEU A 112 14.23 10.55 15.38
CA LEU A 112 14.13 9.09 15.32
C LEU A 112 13.53 8.63 13.97
N PRO A 113 13.97 7.47 13.43
CA PRO A 113 13.23 6.79 12.38
C PRO A 113 11.84 6.40 12.91
N LEU A 114 10.82 6.44 12.04
CA LEU A 114 9.43 6.19 12.42
C LEU A 114 9.24 4.86 13.17
N TYR A 115 9.89 3.79 12.72
CA TYR A 115 9.75 2.48 13.38
C TYR A 115 10.28 2.49 14.83
N ARG A 116 11.34 3.25 15.13
CA ARG A 116 11.86 3.44 16.49
C ARG A 116 10.91 4.29 17.33
N TYR A 117 10.40 5.37 16.74
CA TYR A 117 9.41 6.25 17.39
C TYR A 117 8.16 5.48 17.82
N LEU A 118 7.74 4.50 17.02
CA LEU A 118 6.61 3.61 17.32
C LEU A 118 6.96 2.42 18.24
N GLY A 119 8.18 2.37 18.78
CA GLY A 119 8.61 1.29 19.67
C GLY A 119 9.03 0.02 18.96
N GLY A 120 9.28 0.07 17.66
CA GLY A 120 9.72 -1.09 16.87
C GLY A 120 11.12 -1.56 17.24
N ALA A 121 11.28 -2.88 17.37
CA ALA A 121 12.54 -3.53 17.73
C ALA A 121 13.33 -4.06 16.52
N ARG A 122 12.70 -4.14 15.35
CA ARG A 122 13.32 -4.71 14.14
C ARG A 122 13.65 -3.61 13.14
N ASP A 123 14.85 -3.65 12.60
CA ASP A 123 15.34 -2.80 11.53
C ASP A 123 15.15 -3.43 10.14
N ARG A 124 14.81 -4.72 10.08
CA ARG A 124 14.56 -5.50 8.86
C ARG A 124 13.31 -6.35 8.99
N VAL A 125 12.57 -6.47 7.92
CA VAL A 125 11.37 -7.30 7.82
C VAL A 125 11.51 -8.23 6.61
N PRO A 126 11.19 -9.53 6.71
CA PRO A 126 11.16 -10.43 5.57
C PRO A 126 10.18 -9.92 4.51
N ALA A 127 10.58 -9.98 3.25
CA ALA A 127 9.75 -9.59 2.12
C ALA A 127 9.46 -10.79 1.22
N TYR A 128 8.32 -10.74 0.54
CA TYR A 128 7.99 -11.64 -0.55
C TYR A 128 7.81 -10.86 -1.87
N ALA A 129 8.07 -11.52 -3.01
CA ALA A 129 7.70 -10.98 -4.30
C ALA A 129 6.20 -11.20 -4.54
N SER A 130 5.46 -10.12 -4.87
CA SER A 130 4.02 -10.16 -5.09
C SER A 130 3.71 -10.02 -6.58
N PHE A 131 3.00 -11.01 -7.13
CA PHE A 131 2.55 -11.02 -8.51
C PHE A 131 1.06 -10.69 -8.60
N GLY A 132 0.71 -9.66 -9.37
CA GLY A 132 -0.65 -9.11 -9.39
C GLY A 132 -1.44 -9.41 -10.66
N GLU A 133 -0.80 -9.88 -11.73
CA GLU A 133 -1.45 -10.14 -13.01
C GLU A 133 -1.69 -11.64 -13.21
N LEU A 134 -2.73 -11.98 -13.97
CA LEU A 134 -2.88 -13.35 -14.48
C LEU A 134 -1.89 -13.60 -15.60
N ARG A 135 -1.18 -14.71 -15.51
CA ARG A 135 -0.25 -15.19 -16.55
C ARG A 135 -0.45 -16.67 -16.78
N LYS A 136 -0.01 -17.15 -17.95
CA LYS A 136 0.05 -18.59 -18.21
C LYS A 136 0.97 -19.24 -17.18
N PRO A 137 0.68 -20.46 -16.68
CA PRO A 137 1.44 -21.10 -15.60
C PRO A 137 2.95 -21.11 -15.81
N ARG A 138 3.42 -21.44 -17.04
CA ARG A 138 4.86 -21.41 -17.36
C ARG A 138 5.49 -20.03 -17.26
N GLN A 139 4.81 -18.99 -17.78
CA GLN A 139 5.31 -17.61 -17.69
C GLN A 139 5.39 -17.14 -16.23
N ARG A 140 4.41 -17.54 -15.41
CA ARG A 140 4.44 -17.27 -13.97
C ARG A 140 5.61 -17.99 -13.30
N ALA A 141 5.88 -19.23 -13.67
CA ALA A 141 7.05 -19.94 -13.16
C ALA A 141 8.36 -19.22 -13.52
N ASP A 142 8.52 -18.73 -14.74
CA ASP A 142 9.69 -17.95 -15.16
C ASP A 142 9.84 -16.65 -14.34
N ASP A 143 8.74 -15.91 -14.10
CA ASP A 143 8.74 -14.72 -13.24
C ASP A 143 9.18 -15.05 -11.80
N VAL A 144 8.76 -16.20 -11.29
CA VAL A 144 9.13 -16.66 -9.94
C VAL A 144 10.59 -17.05 -9.86
N ILE A 145 11.13 -17.75 -10.87
CA ILE A 145 12.57 -18.06 -10.93
C ILE A 145 13.40 -16.77 -10.93
N ALA A 146 13.01 -15.78 -11.74
CA ALA A 146 13.67 -14.48 -11.74
C ALA A 146 13.61 -13.75 -10.37
N ALA A 147 12.52 -13.95 -9.60
CA ALA A 147 12.43 -13.42 -8.23
C ALA A 147 13.36 -14.18 -7.26
N ILE A 148 13.46 -15.50 -7.39
CA ILE A 148 14.41 -16.32 -6.60
C ILE A 148 15.85 -15.89 -6.85
N GLU A 149 16.24 -15.67 -8.10
CA GLU A 149 17.57 -15.18 -8.48
C GLU A 149 17.89 -13.81 -7.87
N ARG A 150 16.87 -12.98 -7.64
CA ARG A 150 16.97 -11.71 -6.91
C ARG A 150 17.03 -11.86 -5.38
N GLY A 151 16.98 -13.09 -4.86
CA GLY A 151 17.11 -13.41 -3.44
C GLY A 151 15.81 -13.51 -2.66
N PHE A 152 14.63 -13.45 -3.30
CA PHE A 152 13.36 -13.68 -2.61
C PHE A 152 13.22 -15.17 -2.24
N LYS A 153 12.84 -15.42 -0.99
CA LYS A 153 12.56 -16.76 -0.45
C LYS A 153 11.07 -17.03 -0.26
N ALA A 154 10.26 -16.06 -0.56
CA ALA A 154 8.80 -16.15 -0.50
C ALA A 154 8.19 -15.37 -1.66
N ILE A 155 7.07 -15.87 -2.15
CA ILE A 155 6.27 -15.20 -3.19
C ILE A 155 4.79 -15.20 -2.79
N LYS A 156 4.04 -14.25 -3.38
CA LYS A 156 2.59 -14.26 -3.32
C LYS A 156 2.01 -14.25 -4.73
N LEU A 157 1.30 -15.31 -5.07
CA LEU A 157 0.48 -15.42 -6.28
C LEU A 157 -0.89 -14.81 -6.03
N ARG A 158 -1.54 -14.37 -7.10
CA ARG A 158 -2.93 -13.90 -7.05
C ARG A 158 -3.76 -14.66 -8.09
N PRO A 159 -3.97 -15.97 -7.85
CA PRO A 159 -4.73 -16.81 -8.74
C PRO A 159 -6.17 -16.31 -8.77
N ARG A 160 -6.69 -16.11 -9.95
CA ARG A 160 -8.08 -15.74 -10.24
C ARG A 160 -8.40 -16.03 -11.70
N HIS A 161 -7.98 -17.19 -12.14
CA HIS A 161 -8.31 -17.71 -13.47
C HIS A 161 -9.82 -18.00 -13.58
N PRO A 162 -10.35 -18.18 -14.77
CA PRO A 162 -11.76 -18.51 -14.96
C PRO A 162 -12.22 -19.77 -14.19
N THR A 163 -11.31 -20.71 -13.95
CA THR A 163 -11.59 -21.94 -13.23
C THR A 163 -10.60 -22.20 -12.11
N MET A 164 -11.06 -22.83 -11.03
CA MET A 164 -10.20 -23.28 -9.92
C MET A 164 -9.11 -24.26 -10.41
N ARG A 165 -9.40 -25.05 -11.43
CA ARG A 165 -8.42 -25.97 -12.01
C ARG A 165 -7.22 -25.24 -12.57
N GLU A 166 -7.43 -24.12 -13.22
CA GLU A 166 -6.34 -23.26 -13.74
C GLU A 166 -5.56 -22.59 -12.61
N ASP A 167 -6.24 -22.17 -11.53
CA ASP A 167 -5.58 -21.64 -10.34
C ASP A 167 -4.66 -22.67 -9.70
N VAL A 168 -5.14 -23.91 -9.55
CA VAL A 168 -4.34 -25.04 -9.03
C VAL A 168 -3.17 -25.36 -9.96
N GLU A 169 -3.38 -25.34 -11.26
CA GLU A 169 -2.32 -25.59 -12.25
C GLU A 169 -1.22 -24.54 -12.20
N GLU A 170 -1.56 -23.25 -12.03
CA GLU A 170 -0.56 -22.19 -11.85
C GLU A 170 0.32 -22.47 -10.62
N VAL A 171 -0.31 -22.76 -9.47
CA VAL A 171 0.43 -23.04 -8.23
C VAL A 171 1.30 -24.28 -8.36
N ARG A 172 0.76 -25.36 -8.97
CA ARG A 172 1.52 -26.60 -9.21
C ARG A 172 2.75 -26.35 -10.09
N THR A 173 2.56 -25.68 -11.23
CA THR A 173 3.64 -25.38 -12.17
C THR A 173 4.74 -24.54 -11.51
N VAL A 174 4.34 -23.55 -10.68
CA VAL A 174 5.28 -22.74 -9.92
C VAL A 174 6.04 -23.57 -8.89
N ARG A 175 5.37 -24.46 -8.16
CA ARG A 175 5.98 -25.35 -7.16
C ARG A 175 6.98 -26.29 -7.80
N GLU A 176 6.62 -26.92 -8.93
CA GLU A 176 7.50 -27.82 -9.68
C GLU A 176 8.77 -27.11 -10.17
N ALA A 177 8.65 -25.85 -10.63
CA ALA A 177 9.78 -25.08 -11.11
C ALA A 177 10.68 -24.54 -9.98
N ALA A 178 10.09 -24.11 -8.87
CA ALA A 178 10.79 -23.41 -7.79
C ALA A 178 11.34 -24.34 -6.70
N GLY A 179 10.89 -25.61 -6.64
CA GLY A 179 11.27 -26.57 -5.59
C GLY A 179 10.51 -26.36 -4.29
N GLU A 180 10.79 -27.22 -3.30
CA GLU A 180 10.03 -27.30 -2.04
C GLU A 180 10.36 -26.18 -1.04
N ASP A 181 11.53 -25.59 -1.13
CA ASP A 181 12.02 -24.60 -0.14
C ASP A 181 11.38 -23.20 -0.29
N LEU A 182 10.76 -22.91 -1.45
CA LEU A 182 10.10 -21.63 -1.67
C LEU A 182 8.78 -21.55 -0.91
N VAL A 183 8.60 -20.50 -0.11
CA VAL A 183 7.29 -20.20 0.48
C VAL A 183 6.37 -19.60 -0.57
N ILE A 184 5.26 -20.29 -0.87
CA ILE A 184 4.22 -19.82 -1.80
C ILE A 184 2.97 -19.47 -1.02
N ALA A 185 2.58 -18.19 -1.08
CA ALA A 185 1.29 -17.71 -0.61
C ALA A 185 0.34 -17.48 -1.79
N ALA A 186 -0.94 -17.76 -1.61
CA ALA A 186 -1.99 -17.48 -2.58
C ALA A 186 -3.01 -16.50 -1.98
N ASP A 187 -3.35 -15.45 -2.71
CA ASP A 187 -4.33 -14.44 -2.32
C ASP A 187 -5.35 -14.26 -3.45
N ALA A 188 -6.51 -14.85 -3.30
CA ALA A 188 -7.60 -14.77 -4.28
C ALA A 188 -8.37 -13.44 -4.26
N ASN A 189 -8.02 -12.50 -3.38
CA ASN A 189 -8.70 -11.19 -3.27
C ASN A 189 -10.23 -11.32 -3.25
N GLN A 190 -10.77 -12.16 -2.36
CA GLN A 190 -12.21 -12.44 -2.24
C GLN A 190 -12.85 -13.07 -3.51
N GLY A 191 -12.02 -13.59 -4.41
CA GLY A 191 -12.50 -14.23 -5.65
C GLY A 191 -13.03 -15.64 -5.49
N TRP A 192 -12.58 -16.34 -4.46
CA TRP A 192 -13.02 -17.69 -4.17
C TRP A 192 -14.25 -17.69 -3.25
N ARG A 193 -15.14 -18.62 -3.47
CA ARG A 193 -16.35 -18.85 -2.67
C ARG A 193 -16.25 -20.21 -1.99
N VAL A 194 -17.05 -20.43 -0.96
CA VAL A 194 -17.07 -21.71 -0.22
C VAL A 194 -17.42 -22.89 -1.15
N ASP A 195 -18.33 -22.67 -2.09
CA ASP A 195 -18.73 -23.64 -3.10
C ASP A 195 -17.66 -23.89 -4.20
N THR A 196 -16.62 -23.09 -4.26
CA THR A 196 -15.51 -23.27 -5.21
C THR A 196 -14.56 -24.40 -4.77
N PHE A 197 -14.65 -24.84 -3.51
CA PHE A 197 -13.81 -25.90 -2.94
C PHE A 197 -14.51 -27.29 -2.90
N ALA A 198 -15.70 -27.41 -3.43
CA ALA A 198 -16.47 -28.66 -3.47
C ALA A 198 -16.10 -29.54 -4.67
#